data_8912830f94f818aba2e81cb222a8dc09
#
_entry.id   8912830f94f818aba2e81cb222a8dc09
#
_cell.length_a   1.000
_cell.length_b   1.000
_cell.length_c   1.000
_cell.angle_alpha   90.00
_cell.angle_beta   90.00
_cell.angle_gamma   90.00
#
_symmetry.space_group_name_H-M   'P 1'
#
loop_
_entity.id
_entity.type
_entity.pdbx_description
1 polymer ?
#
loop_
_entity_poly.entity_id
_entity_poly.type
_entity_poly.pdbx_seq_one_letter_code
_entity_poly.pdbx_strand_id
1 'polypeptide(L)'
;MAVAKPKADSRFSMARRKLPTQKRAKATVERILEAAAALIAAEGFAGIGTDAIAERAKVNIASLYQYFPNRETVLLALYEAAANEGARKLNTLAMKIVHDDLESVVPKILRLLLAHYVQNAAVLLRMANEVPEIRRVTRVVPFDRMISSTIRLYLHQHPEFRIEDTPRHLFFMENLVVGNLSRFVTDPPPNVTRTDFLAHLSRIIVAYLKGELL
;
A
#
# COMPACT_ATOMS: atom_id res chain seq x y z
N MET A 1 -20.32 -18.04 -32.23
CA MET A 1 -20.28 -16.56 -32.16
C MET A 1 -19.07 -16.17 -31.35
N ALA A 2 -18.05 -15.61 -32.01
CA ALA A 2 -16.82 -15.20 -31.34
C ALA A 2 -17.04 -13.81 -30.74
N VAL A 3 -16.91 -13.70 -29.39
CA VAL A 3 -16.97 -12.44 -28.69
C VAL A 3 -15.69 -11.67 -28.99
N ALA A 4 -15.80 -10.54 -29.69
CA ALA A 4 -14.70 -9.66 -30.00
C ALA A 4 -14.09 -9.08 -28.69
N LYS A 5 -12.78 -9.28 -28.48
CA LYS A 5 -12.03 -8.62 -27.41
C LYS A 5 -12.10 -7.09 -27.62
N PRO A 6 -12.44 -6.29 -26.59
CA PRO A 6 -12.41 -4.86 -26.72
C PRO A 6 -10.99 -4.39 -27.01
N LYS A 7 -10.81 -3.61 -28.06
CA LYS A 7 -9.56 -2.91 -28.35
C LYS A 7 -9.22 -2.01 -27.15
N ALA A 8 -8.06 -2.24 -26.55
CA ALA A 8 -7.53 -1.37 -25.49
C ALA A 8 -7.34 0.03 -26.10
N ASP A 9 -8.04 1.00 -25.53
CA ASP A 9 -7.94 2.41 -25.95
C ASP A 9 -6.52 2.89 -25.59
N SER A 10 -5.71 3.16 -26.60
CA SER A 10 -4.29 3.52 -26.46
C SER A 10 -4.05 4.82 -25.66
N ARG A 11 -5.12 5.56 -25.36
CA ARG A 11 -5.08 6.80 -24.56
C ARG A 11 -4.88 6.55 -23.06
N PHE A 12 -5.06 5.33 -22.56
CA PHE A 12 -4.95 4.97 -21.15
C PHE A 12 -3.87 3.91 -20.88
N SER A 13 -2.70 4.05 -21.51
CA SER A 13 -1.55 3.19 -21.15
C SER A 13 -1.06 3.57 -19.75
N MET A 14 -1.29 2.68 -18.75
CA MET A 14 -0.78 2.80 -17.40
C MET A 14 0.66 2.29 -17.24
N ALA A 15 1.30 1.87 -18.34
CA ALA A 15 2.66 1.36 -18.31
C ALA A 15 3.69 2.51 -18.40
N ARG A 16 4.72 2.46 -17.55
CA ARG A 16 5.88 3.35 -17.66
C ARG A 16 6.60 3.10 -18.98
N ARG A 17 6.94 4.16 -19.72
CA ARG A 17 7.64 4.04 -21.01
C ARG A 17 9.07 3.55 -20.87
N LYS A 18 9.75 3.89 -19.77
CA LYS A 18 11.16 3.56 -19.53
C LYS A 18 11.41 3.29 -18.06
N LEU A 19 12.00 2.13 -17.75
CA LEU A 19 12.50 1.85 -16.41
C LEU A 19 13.86 2.51 -16.22
N PRO A 20 14.07 3.30 -15.17
CA PRO A 20 15.34 3.95 -14.91
C PRO A 20 16.41 2.93 -14.49
N THR A 21 17.39 2.70 -15.35
CA THR A 21 18.53 1.82 -15.04
C THR A 21 19.76 2.57 -14.56
N GLN A 22 19.91 3.85 -14.97
CA GLN A 22 21.04 4.70 -14.59
C GLN A 22 20.71 5.53 -13.34
N LYS A 23 21.72 5.81 -12.50
CA LYS A 23 21.60 6.60 -11.25
C LYS A 23 20.91 7.96 -11.47
N ARG A 24 21.27 8.68 -12.56
CA ARG A 24 20.66 9.98 -12.92
C ARG A 24 19.16 9.86 -13.27
N ALA A 25 18.79 8.80 -13.96
CA ALA A 25 17.41 8.53 -14.34
C ALA A 25 16.54 8.20 -13.10
N LYS A 26 17.08 7.42 -12.16
CA LYS A 26 16.41 7.14 -10.87
C LYS A 26 16.17 8.42 -10.08
N ALA A 27 17.19 9.26 -9.91
CA ALA A 27 17.05 10.54 -9.22
C ALA A 27 16.03 11.48 -9.87
N THR A 28 15.89 11.44 -11.21
CA THR A 28 14.85 12.21 -11.92
C THR A 28 13.44 11.69 -11.58
N VAL A 29 13.25 10.38 -11.61
CA VAL A 29 11.97 9.75 -11.24
C VAL A 29 11.63 10.03 -9.77
N GLU A 30 12.57 9.93 -8.85
CA GLU A 30 12.38 10.24 -7.43
C GLU A 30 11.89 11.69 -7.25
N ARG A 31 12.55 12.67 -7.87
CA ARG A 31 12.10 14.08 -7.81
C ARG A 31 10.69 14.28 -8.36
N ILE A 32 10.32 13.60 -9.43
CA ILE A 32 8.95 13.65 -9.99
C ILE A 32 7.94 13.12 -8.98
N LEU A 33 8.22 11.99 -8.34
CA LEU A 33 7.33 11.38 -7.35
C LEU A 33 7.23 12.24 -6.07
N GLU A 34 8.34 12.79 -5.59
CA GLU A 34 8.36 13.71 -4.44
C GLU A 34 7.54 14.98 -4.73
N ALA A 35 7.68 15.55 -5.94
CA ALA A 35 6.91 16.71 -6.36
C ALA A 35 5.40 16.40 -6.42
N ALA A 36 5.03 15.24 -6.97
CA ALA A 36 3.64 14.80 -7.03
C ALA A 36 3.07 14.59 -5.61
N ALA A 37 3.81 13.94 -4.71
CA ALA A 37 3.39 13.77 -3.32
C ALA A 37 3.17 15.10 -2.60
N ALA A 38 4.07 16.07 -2.81
CA ALA A 38 3.97 17.38 -2.20
C ALA A 38 2.78 18.21 -2.74
N LEU A 39 2.46 18.08 -4.04
CA LEU A 39 1.27 18.71 -4.62
C LEU A 39 -0.01 18.08 -4.10
N ILE A 40 -0.07 16.74 -3.99
CA ILE A 40 -1.22 16.02 -3.41
C ILE A 40 -1.48 16.48 -1.98
N ALA A 41 -0.43 16.66 -1.19
CA ALA A 41 -0.56 17.11 0.19
C ALA A 41 -1.09 18.55 0.29
N ALA A 42 -0.70 19.43 -0.65
CA ALA A 42 -1.08 20.85 -0.65
C ALA A 42 -2.45 21.10 -1.30
N GLU A 43 -2.76 20.45 -2.42
CA GLU A 43 -3.86 20.81 -3.32
C GLU A 43 -4.87 19.66 -3.54
N GLY A 44 -4.59 18.46 -3.02
CA GLY A 44 -5.39 17.26 -3.30
C GLY A 44 -5.16 16.71 -4.71
N PHE A 45 -6.03 15.82 -5.16
CA PHE A 45 -5.86 15.13 -6.45
C PHE A 45 -6.43 15.89 -7.66
N ALA A 46 -7.37 16.82 -7.46
CA ALA A 46 -8.10 17.46 -8.56
C ALA A 46 -7.23 18.44 -9.38
N GLY A 47 -6.31 19.15 -8.73
CA GLY A 47 -5.49 20.22 -9.34
C GLY A 47 -4.16 19.76 -9.93
N ILE A 48 -3.80 18.49 -9.81
CA ILE A 48 -2.46 18.01 -10.17
C ILE A 48 -2.39 17.67 -11.65
N GLY A 49 -1.68 18.49 -12.44
CA GLY A 49 -1.30 18.18 -13.82
C GLY A 49 0.17 17.80 -13.97
N THR A 50 0.53 17.21 -15.11
CA THR A 50 1.92 16.90 -15.44
C THR A 50 2.83 18.13 -15.49
N ASP A 51 2.29 19.28 -15.90
CA ASP A 51 3.01 20.54 -15.95
C ASP A 51 3.39 21.03 -14.54
N ALA A 52 2.43 21.05 -13.61
CA ALA A 52 2.66 21.41 -12.20
C ALA A 52 3.68 20.46 -11.53
N ILE A 53 3.59 19.14 -11.84
CA ILE A 53 4.55 18.15 -11.34
C ILE A 53 5.95 18.44 -11.90
N ALA A 54 6.09 18.70 -13.21
CA ALA A 54 7.38 18.96 -13.85
C ALA A 54 8.03 20.24 -13.31
N GLU A 55 7.25 21.31 -13.15
CA GLU A 55 7.69 22.58 -12.58
C GLU A 55 8.21 22.39 -11.16
N ARG A 56 7.40 21.76 -10.28
CA ARG A 56 7.78 21.52 -8.88
C ARG A 56 8.98 20.59 -8.76
N ALA A 57 9.09 19.57 -9.62
CA ALA A 57 10.24 18.65 -9.67
C ALA A 57 11.50 19.31 -10.24
N LYS A 58 11.40 20.51 -10.81
CA LYS A 58 12.47 21.19 -11.56
C LYS A 58 13.03 20.30 -12.67
N VAL A 59 12.13 19.68 -13.45
CA VAL A 59 12.46 18.88 -14.63
C VAL A 59 11.76 19.47 -15.85
N ASN A 60 12.38 19.29 -17.03
CA ASN A 60 11.70 19.66 -18.28
C ASN A 60 10.52 18.71 -18.48
N ILE A 61 9.39 19.24 -18.95
CA ILE A 61 8.16 18.47 -19.22
C ILE A 61 8.41 17.30 -20.19
N ALA A 62 9.26 17.48 -21.20
CA ALA A 62 9.66 16.40 -22.10
C ALA A 62 10.40 15.26 -21.35
N SER A 63 11.19 15.60 -20.33
CA SER A 63 11.85 14.61 -19.48
C SER A 63 10.84 13.84 -18.62
N LEU A 64 9.78 14.49 -18.13
CA LEU A 64 8.70 13.82 -17.42
C LEU A 64 8.02 12.81 -18.34
N TYR A 65 7.64 13.21 -19.56
CA TYR A 65 6.98 12.33 -20.52
C TYR A 65 7.85 11.16 -21.04
N GLN A 66 9.17 11.22 -20.88
CA GLN A 66 10.02 10.06 -21.13
C GLN A 66 9.77 8.89 -20.18
N TYR A 67 9.37 9.17 -18.94
CA TYR A 67 9.10 8.15 -17.90
C TYR A 67 7.61 7.90 -17.70
N PHE A 68 6.81 8.94 -17.74
CA PHE A 68 5.39 8.92 -17.42
C PHE A 68 4.56 9.52 -18.55
N PRO A 69 3.82 8.70 -19.31
CA PRO A 69 3.04 9.17 -20.46
C PRO A 69 1.88 10.10 -20.08
N ASN A 70 1.42 10.05 -18.84
CA ASN A 70 0.32 10.84 -18.31
C ASN A 70 0.43 10.96 -16.79
N ARG A 71 -0.43 11.79 -16.20
CA ARG A 71 -0.58 12.01 -14.77
C ARG A 71 -0.87 10.71 -14.00
N GLU A 72 -1.78 9.90 -14.51
CA GLU A 72 -2.23 8.66 -13.87
C GLU A 72 -1.06 7.68 -13.66
N THR A 73 -0.12 7.67 -14.62
CA THR A 73 1.10 6.84 -14.51
C THR A 73 2.04 7.36 -13.41
N VAL A 74 2.13 8.67 -13.19
CA VAL A 74 2.88 9.25 -12.06
C VAL A 74 2.22 8.85 -10.75
N LEU A 75 0.89 9.00 -10.65
CA LEU A 75 0.13 8.66 -9.45
C LEU A 75 0.23 7.17 -9.12
N LEU A 76 0.12 6.29 -10.10
CA LEU A 76 0.31 4.86 -9.92
C LEU A 76 1.71 4.54 -9.41
N ALA A 77 2.73 5.16 -9.98
CA ALA A 77 4.11 4.97 -9.55
C ALA A 77 4.35 5.46 -8.11
N LEU A 78 3.70 6.55 -7.72
CA LEU A 78 3.73 7.05 -6.34
C LEU A 78 3.07 6.06 -5.37
N TYR A 79 1.92 5.51 -5.75
CA TYR A 79 1.23 4.48 -5.00
C TYR A 79 2.12 3.22 -4.82
N GLU A 80 2.70 2.72 -5.92
CA GLU A 80 3.61 1.57 -5.89
C GLU A 80 4.85 1.83 -5.02
N ALA A 81 5.40 3.05 -5.06
CA ALA A 81 6.55 3.41 -4.23
C ALA A 81 6.20 3.36 -2.74
N ALA A 82 5.06 3.94 -2.34
CA ALA A 82 4.57 3.89 -0.96
C ALA A 82 4.28 2.45 -0.51
N ALA A 83 3.59 1.66 -1.33
CA ALA A 83 3.29 0.26 -1.03
C ALA A 83 4.57 -0.58 -0.86
N ASN A 84 5.54 -0.42 -1.77
CA ASN A 84 6.82 -1.12 -1.69
C ASN A 84 7.67 -0.69 -0.48
N GLU A 85 7.59 0.56 -0.07
CA GLU A 85 8.25 1.03 1.15
C GLU A 85 7.67 0.35 2.40
N GLY A 86 6.34 0.31 2.52
CA GLY A 86 5.65 -0.40 3.59
C GLY A 86 6.02 -1.88 3.63
N ALA A 87 6.02 -2.52 2.47
CA ALA A 87 6.42 -3.91 2.31
C ALA A 87 7.85 -4.19 2.80
N ARG A 88 8.81 -3.32 2.45
CA ARG A 88 10.21 -3.44 2.93
C ARG A 88 10.31 -3.27 4.44
N LYS A 89 9.61 -2.27 5.01
CA LYS A 89 9.59 -2.04 6.45
C LYS A 89 9.03 -3.25 7.19
N LEU A 90 7.92 -3.80 6.71
CA LEU A 90 7.27 -4.97 7.28
C LEU A 90 8.17 -6.21 7.21
N ASN A 91 8.77 -6.48 6.05
CA ASN A 91 9.69 -7.60 5.88
C ASN A 91 10.91 -7.49 6.81
N THR A 92 11.49 -6.29 6.93
CA THR A 92 12.61 -6.04 7.83
C THR A 92 12.25 -6.28 9.30
N LEU A 93 11.03 -5.91 9.71
CA LEU A 93 10.53 -6.18 11.04
C LEU A 93 10.28 -7.67 11.22
N ALA A 94 9.55 -8.31 10.29
CA ALA A 94 9.17 -9.72 10.37
C ALA A 94 10.38 -10.64 10.57
N MET A 95 11.46 -10.40 9.81
CA MET A 95 12.71 -11.16 9.96
C MET A 95 13.38 -11.05 11.34
N LYS A 96 13.10 -9.97 12.08
CA LYS A 96 13.66 -9.74 13.42
C LYS A 96 12.81 -10.38 14.52
N ILE A 97 11.51 -10.52 14.31
CA ILE A 97 10.56 -10.93 15.35
C ILE A 97 9.88 -12.27 15.05
N VAL A 98 10.31 -12.98 14.03
CA VAL A 98 9.67 -14.24 13.58
C VAL A 98 9.69 -15.34 14.64
N HIS A 99 10.59 -15.28 15.60
CA HIS A 99 10.71 -16.23 16.72
C HIS A 99 10.13 -15.71 18.05
N ASP A 100 9.62 -14.47 18.06
CA ASP A 100 8.97 -13.91 19.25
C ASP A 100 7.54 -14.51 19.39
N ASP A 101 6.99 -14.45 20.61
CA ASP A 101 5.62 -14.85 20.86
C ASP A 101 4.59 -13.94 20.13
N LEU A 102 3.42 -14.50 19.88
CA LEU A 102 2.35 -13.85 19.12
C LEU A 102 1.88 -12.55 19.77
N GLU A 103 1.80 -12.51 21.09
CA GLU A 103 1.40 -11.36 21.89
C GLU A 103 2.38 -10.19 21.75
N SER A 104 3.66 -10.48 21.51
CA SER A 104 4.70 -9.50 21.24
C SER A 104 4.75 -9.09 19.76
N VAL A 105 4.58 -10.03 18.85
CA VAL A 105 4.68 -9.84 17.38
C VAL A 105 3.55 -8.98 16.85
N VAL A 106 2.31 -9.32 17.16
CA VAL A 106 1.12 -8.67 16.57
C VAL A 106 1.08 -7.16 16.86
N PRO A 107 1.28 -6.68 18.10
CA PRO A 107 1.30 -5.23 18.34
C PRO A 107 2.44 -4.49 17.64
N LYS A 108 3.61 -5.13 17.45
CA LYS A 108 4.74 -4.52 16.73
C LYS A 108 4.41 -4.33 15.25
N ILE A 109 3.82 -5.35 14.62
CA ILE A 109 3.37 -5.29 13.23
C ILE A 109 2.29 -4.23 13.05
N LEU A 110 1.24 -4.25 13.88
CA LEU A 110 0.14 -3.30 13.78
C LEU A 110 0.58 -1.84 13.97
N ARG A 111 1.51 -1.58 14.90
CA ARG A 111 2.08 -0.22 15.07
C ARG A 111 2.82 0.24 13.83
N LEU A 112 3.63 -0.63 13.23
CA LEU A 112 4.35 -0.31 11.99
C LEU A 112 3.37 -0.01 10.85
N LEU A 113 2.37 -0.87 10.65
CA LEU A 113 1.37 -0.71 9.61
C LEU A 113 0.56 0.56 9.80
N LEU A 114 0.07 0.83 11.01
CA LEU A 114 -0.69 2.04 11.33
C LEU A 114 0.14 3.30 11.05
N ALA A 115 1.38 3.34 11.50
CA ALA A 115 2.28 4.46 11.25
C ALA A 115 2.50 4.69 9.74
N HIS A 116 2.67 3.61 8.97
CA HIS A 116 2.83 3.69 7.53
C HIS A 116 1.56 4.18 6.82
N TYR A 117 0.39 3.70 7.21
CA TYR A 117 -0.90 4.18 6.68
C TYR A 117 -1.15 5.65 7.02
N VAL A 118 -0.86 6.09 8.25
CA VAL A 118 -0.99 7.51 8.63
C VAL A 118 -0.07 8.40 7.79
N GLN A 119 1.19 7.99 7.62
CA GLN A 119 2.18 8.74 6.84
C GLN A 119 1.80 8.87 5.36
N ASN A 120 1.16 7.84 4.80
CA ASN A 120 0.85 7.72 3.38
C ASN A 120 -0.66 7.73 3.09
N ALA A 121 -1.50 8.27 3.99
CA ALA A 121 -2.96 8.17 3.92
C ALA A 121 -3.52 8.71 2.59
N ALA A 122 -3.04 9.85 2.12
CA ALA A 122 -3.46 10.43 0.86
C ALA A 122 -3.21 9.45 -0.31
N VAL A 123 -2.02 8.88 -0.38
CA VAL A 123 -1.60 8.01 -1.48
C VAL A 123 -2.24 6.62 -1.39
N LEU A 124 -2.20 5.98 -0.20
CA LEU A 124 -2.63 4.58 -0.06
C LEU A 124 -4.15 4.42 0.10
N LEU A 125 -4.82 5.41 0.72
CA LEU A 125 -6.23 5.29 1.09
C LEU A 125 -7.15 6.18 0.25
N ARG A 126 -6.77 7.44 -0.02
CA ARG A 126 -7.63 8.39 -0.72
C ARG A 126 -7.50 8.30 -2.24
N MET A 127 -6.30 8.04 -2.76
CA MET A 127 -6.05 8.03 -4.21
C MET A 127 -6.99 7.09 -4.98
N ALA A 128 -7.22 5.88 -4.47
CA ALA A 128 -8.09 4.90 -5.12
C ALA A 128 -9.58 5.34 -5.18
N ASN A 129 -9.99 6.23 -4.26
CA ASN A 129 -11.36 6.77 -4.24
C ASN A 129 -11.50 8.02 -5.12
N GLU A 130 -10.48 8.87 -5.15
CA GLU A 130 -10.49 10.16 -5.86
C GLU A 130 -9.99 10.05 -7.32
N VAL A 131 -9.28 8.96 -7.67
CA VAL A 131 -8.75 8.73 -9.03
C VAL A 131 -9.26 7.38 -9.54
N PRO A 132 -10.41 7.32 -10.26
CA PRO A 132 -11.07 6.07 -10.67
C PRO A 132 -10.19 5.14 -11.53
N GLU A 133 -9.28 5.71 -12.31
CA GLU A 133 -8.34 4.97 -13.14
C GLU A 133 -7.39 4.12 -12.28
N ILE A 134 -6.93 4.66 -11.16
CA ILE A 134 -6.07 3.99 -10.19
C ILE A 134 -6.82 2.84 -9.51
N ARG A 135 -8.08 3.04 -9.15
CA ARG A 135 -8.92 2.02 -8.49
C ARG A 135 -8.98 0.69 -9.24
N ARG A 136 -8.94 0.72 -10.59
CA ARG A 136 -8.98 -0.49 -11.42
C ARG A 136 -7.68 -1.30 -11.33
N VAL A 137 -6.55 -0.64 -11.13
CA VAL A 137 -5.22 -1.24 -11.13
C VAL A 137 -4.80 -1.65 -9.72
N THR A 138 -5.20 -0.90 -8.69
CA THR A 138 -4.80 -1.12 -7.29
C THR A 138 -5.58 -2.22 -6.58
N ARG A 139 -6.54 -2.88 -7.24
CA ARG A 139 -7.28 -4.03 -6.67
C ARG A 139 -6.40 -5.22 -6.28
N VAL A 140 -5.15 -5.25 -6.74
CA VAL A 140 -4.18 -6.29 -6.38
C VAL A 140 -2.93 -5.59 -5.83
N VAL A 141 -3.01 -5.17 -4.60
CA VAL A 141 -1.98 -4.35 -3.97
C VAL A 141 -0.78 -5.21 -3.58
N PRO A 142 0.45 -4.80 -3.93
CA PRO A 142 1.67 -5.47 -3.44
C PRO A 142 1.74 -5.54 -1.91
N PHE A 143 1.11 -4.60 -1.22
CA PHE A 143 1.09 -4.49 0.23
C PHE A 143 0.23 -5.57 0.90
N ASP A 144 -0.95 -5.87 0.35
CA ASP A 144 -1.84 -6.92 0.86
C ASP A 144 -1.16 -8.30 0.72
N ARG A 145 -0.49 -8.54 -0.42
CA ARG A 145 0.33 -9.74 -0.61
C ARG A 145 1.46 -9.85 0.39
N MET A 146 2.05 -8.72 0.77
CA MET A 146 3.13 -8.72 1.76
C MET A 146 2.61 -9.05 3.15
N ILE A 147 1.44 -8.54 3.55
CA ILE A 147 0.79 -8.90 4.82
C ILE A 147 0.53 -10.40 4.84
N SER A 148 -0.10 -10.95 3.79
CA SER A 148 -0.35 -12.38 3.65
C SER A 148 0.94 -13.20 3.70
N SER A 149 2.02 -12.75 3.05
CA SER A 149 3.32 -13.42 3.07
C SER A 149 3.97 -13.41 4.45
N THR A 150 3.82 -12.30 5.20
CA THR A 150 4.33 -12.17 6.57
C THR A 150 3.58 -13.11 7.52
N ILE A 151 2.25 -13.20 7.39
CA ILE A 151 1.43 -14.13 8.17
C ILE A 151 1.86 -15.57 7.87
N ARG A 152 1.99 -15.95 6.60
CA ARG A 152 2.44 -17.30 6.20
C ARG A 152 3.82 -17.65 6.77
N LEU A 153 4.77 -16.70 6.68
CA LEU A 153 6.12 -16.90 7.23
C LEU A 153 6.05 -17.19 8.73
N TYR A 154 5.26 -16.39 9.46
CA TYR A 154 5.09 -16.58 10.90
C TYR A 154 4.46 -17.93 11.24
N LEU A 155 3.34 -18.26 10.59
CA LEU A 155 2.65 -19.55 10.79
C LEU A 155 3.52 -20.76 10.43
N HIS A 156 4.38 -20.65 9.41
CA HIS A 156 5.31 -21.72 9.07
C HIS A 156 6.38 -21.96 10.15
N GLN A 157 6.77 -20.93 10.85
CA GLN A 157 7.74 -21.03 11.97
C GLN A 157 7.08 -21.45 13.30
N HIS A 158 5.76 -21.43 13.37
CA HIS A 158 4.95 -21.71 14.57
C HIS A 158 3.88 -22.76 14.28
N PRO A 159 4.27 -24.04 14.13
CA PRO A 159 3.35 -25.13 13.74
C PRO A 159 2.31 -25.44 14.82
N GLU A 160 2.44 -24.90 16.02
CA GLU A 160 1.43 -24.98 17.11
C GLU A 160 0.12 -24.27 16.75
N PHE A 161 0.15 -23.29 15.83
CA PHE A 161 -1.06 -22.66 15.30
C PHE A 161 -1.69 -23.50 14.20
N ARG A 162 -2.68 -24.30 14.57
CA ARG A 162 -3.43 -25.18 13.64
C ARG A 162 -4.44 -24.37 12.83
N ILE A 163 -4.01 -23.81 11.73
CA ILE A 163 -4.89 -23.15 10.77
C ILE A 163 -5.07 -24.12 9.59
N GLU A 164 -6.19 -24.84 9.59
CA GLU A 164 -6.47 -25.91 8.62
C GLU A 164 -6.68 -25.41 7.18
N ASP A 165 -7.30 -24.23 7.02
CA ASP A 165 -7.55 -23.62 5.71
C ASP A 165 -6.82 -22.27 5.59
N THR A 166 -5.55 -22.34 5.31
CA THR A 166 -4.69 -21.17 5.19
C THR A 166 -5.22 -20.10 4.21
N PRO A 167 -5.75 -20.40 3.00
CA PRO A 167 -6.28 -19.36 2.11
C PRO A 167 -7.46 -18.60 2.69
N ARG A 168 -8.38 -19.28 3.39
CA ARG A 168 -9.53 -18.67 4.08
C ARG A 168 -9.06 -17.75 5.20
N HIS A 169 -8.20 -18.28 6.07
CA HIS A 169 -7.69 -17.53 7.22
C HIS A 169 -6.88 -16.30 6.76
N LEU A 170 -6.06 -16.43 5.71
CA LEU A 170 -5.33 -15.30 5.15
C LEU A 170 -6.27 -14.21 4.62
N PHE A 171 -7.34 -14.60 3.92
CA PHE A 171 -8.34 -13.65 3.43
C PHE A 171 -9.01 -12.88 4.58
N PHE A 172 -9.44 -13.57 5.64
CA PHE A 172 -10.05 -12.91 6.80
C PHE A 172 -9.05 -12.05 7.56
N MET A 173 -7.83 -12.52 7.78
CA MET A 173 -6.79 -11.78 8.48
C MET A 173 -6.38 -10.51 7.73
N GLU A 174 -6.20 -10.60 6.41
CA GLU A 174 -5.90 -9.46 5.57
C GLU A 174 -6.99 -8.39 5.66
N ASN A 175 -8.25 -8.79 5.49
CA ASN A 175 -9.38 -7.87 5.62
C ASN A 175 -9.52 -7.30 7.05
N LEU A 176 -9.29 -8.11 8.06
CA LEU A 176 -9.32 -7.67 9.47
C LEU A 176 -8.24 -6.60 9.72
N VAL A 177 -7.03 -6.80 9.25
CA VAL A 177 -5.92 -5.86 9.43
C VAL A 177 -6.11 -4.62 8.56
N VAL A 178 -6.19 -4.80 7.24
CA VAL A 178 -6.25 -3.68 6.27
C VAL A 178 -7.53 -2.87 6.45
N GLY A 179 -8.68 -3.51 6.57
CA GLY A 179 -9.97 -2.85 6.74
C GLY A 179 -10.04 -2.00 8.01
N ASN A 180 -9.61 -2.56 9.14
CA ASN A 180 -9.62 -1.82 10.42
C ASN A 180 -8.60 -0.67 10.43
N LEU A 181 -7.37 -0.89 9.94
CA LEU A 181 -6.35 0.16 9.87
C LEU A 181 -6.78 1.29 8.93
N SER A 182 -7.28 0.97 7.73
CA SER A 182 -7.76 1.97 6.76
C SER A 182 -8.89 2.80 7.36
N ARG A 183 -9.90 2.14 7.95
CA ARG A 183 -11.03 2.80 8.57
C ARG A 183 -10.60 3.72 9.71
N PHE A 184 -9.72 3.25 10.58
CA PHE A 184 -9.22 4.04 11.71
C PHE A 184 -8.44 5.28 11.25
N VAL A 185 -7.70 5.20 10.14
CA VAL A 185 -6.94 6.35 9.61
C VAL A 185 -7.85 7.35 8.89
N THR A 186 -8.86 6.88 8.17
CA THR A 186 -9.73 7.76 7.35
C THR A 186 -10.88 8.37 8.14
N ASP A 187 -11.40 7.66 9.13
CA ASP A 187 -12.58 8.07 9.92
C ASP A 187 -12.50 7.41 11.30
N PRO A 188 -11.60 7.92 12.18
CA PRO A 188 -11.42 7.35 13.51
C PRO A 188 -12.69 7.51 14.35
N PRO A 189 -13.12 6.46 15.10
CA PRO A 189 -14.27 6.56 15.96
C PRO A 189 -13.99 7.55 17.10
N PRO A 190 -14.98 8.35 17.52
CA PRO A 190 -14.81 9.29 18.62
C PRO A 190 -14.45 8.53 19.91
N ASN A 191 -13.58 9.11 20.73
CA ASN A 191 -13.15 8.58 22.02
C ASN A 191 -12.36 7.26 21.98
N VAL A 192 -11.86 6.85 20.82
CA VAL A 192 -10.96 5.70 20.69
C VAL A 192 -9.55 6.20 20.40
N THR A 193 -8.64 6.00 21.36
CA THR A 193 -7.24 6.36 21.13
C THR A 193 -6.53 5.34 20.25
N ARG A 194 -5.38 5.73 19.67
CA ARG A 194 -4.54 4.79 18.91
C ARG A 194 -4.12 3.58 19.75
N THR A 195 -3.83 3.81 21.02
CA THR A 195 -3.44 2.74 21.96
C THR A 195 -4.57 1.76 22.19
N ASP A 196 -5.78 2.25 22.45
CA ASP A 196 -6.96 1.40 22.63
C ASP A 196 -7.28 0.60 21.38
N PHE A 197 -7.26 1.27 20.21
CA PHE A 197 -7.49 0.62 18.93
C PHE A 197 -6.50 -0.52 18.68
N LEU A 198 -5.19 -0.25 18.80
CA LEU A 198 -4.15 -1.25 18.60
C LEU A 198 -4.25 -2.40 19.62
N ALA A 199 -4.55 -2.11 20.88
CA ALA A 199 -4.71 -3.13 21.91
C ALA A 199 -5.90 -4.05 21.64
N HIS A 200 -7.05 -3.50 21.21
CA HIS A 200 -8.23 -4.28 20.86
C HIS A 200 -7.99 -5.13 19.60
N LEU A 201 -7.47 -4.52 18.53
CA LEU A 201 -7.19 -5.25 17.29
C LEU A 201 -6.16 -6.36 17.52
N SER A 202 -5.12 -6.10 18.33
CA SER A 202 -4.12 -7.13 18.69
C SER A 202 -4.75 -8.32 19.37
N ARG A 203 -5.62 -8.09 20.38
CA ARG A 203 -6.30 -9.18 21.10
C ARG A 203 -7.16 -10.04 20.19
N ILE A 204 -7.92 -9.42 19.27
CA ILE A 204 -8.74 -10.15 18.29
C ILE A 204 -7.87 -11.03 17.40
N ILE A 205 -6.77 -10.48 16.88
CA ILE A 205 -5.87 -11.20 16.00
C ILE A 205 -5.19 -12.37 16.73
N VAL A 206 -4.70 -12.14 17.94
CA VAL A 206 -4.07 -13.18 18.76
C VAL A 206 -5.06 -14.31 19.06
N ALA A 207 -6.26 -13.99 19.54
CA ALA A 207 -7.31 -14.98 19.85
C ALA A 207 -7.72 -15.78 18.60
N TYR A 208 -7.84 -15.10 17.44
CA TYR A 208 -8.13 -15.77 16.18
C TYR A 208 -7.05 -16.77 15.79
N LEU A 209 -5.76 -16.35 15.82
CA LEU A 209 -4.63 -17.20 15.44
C LEU A 209 -4.41 -18.37 16.41
N LYS A 210 -4.82 -18.23 17.67
CA LYS A 210 -4.83 -19.33 18.67
C LYS A 210 -6.02 -20.27 18.54
N GLY A 211 -6.98 -19.96 17.66
CA GLY A 211 -8.21 -20.75 17.51
C GLY A 211 -9.24 -20.55 18.63
N GLU A 212 -9.09 -19.50 19.43
CA GLU A 212 -10.01 -19.19 20.55
C GLU A 212 -11.34 -18.57 20.07
N LEU A 213 -11.44 -18.21 18.80
CA LEU A 213 -12.62 -17.61 18.15
C LEU A 213 -13.26 -18.53 17.09
N LEU A 214 -12.85 -19.80 16.99
CA LEU A 214 -13.32 -20.77 16.00
C LEU A 214 -14.18 -21.88 16.66
#